data_a951993a03964b9f9b26d25427f53546
#
_entry.id   a951993a03964b9f9b26d25427f53546
#
_cell.length_a   1.000
_cell.length_b   1.000
_cell.length_c   1.000
_cell.angle_alpha   90.00
_cell.angle_beta   90.00
_cell.angle_gamma   90.00
#
_symmetry.space_group_name_H-M   'P 1'
#
loop_
_entity.id
_entity.type
_entity.pdbx_description
1 polymer ?
#
loop_
_entity_poly.entity_id
_entity_poly.type
_entity_poly.pdbx_seq_one_letter_code
_entity_poly.pdbx_strand_id
1 'polypeptide(L)'
;MSKRLDIPLVATNDVHYLYKEDYELQDVLMCVQLGKTYDDPDRMKFETQEFYLKTYEEMQEALPGYEEALDRTLEIADKCNVFIKTKSLREIAEGGNANVPKEDQLGATENFIPKYIPDTGESSFEFLSRLAWEGLERNYEVIPQEYKDRLQMELDTIHKLGYVEYFLIVWDYINFARQNDIPVGPGRGSGAGSLVAYCSGITQVDPMKYDLFFDRFINPE
;
A
#
# COMPACT_ATOMS: atom_id res chain seq x y z
N MET A 1 24.12 -0.33 22.27
CA MET A 1 23.71 0.93 21.57
C MET A 1 22.67 1.68 22.39
N SER A 2 21.59 1.07 22.86
CA SER A 2 20.54 1.67 23.70
C SER A 2 21.11 2.48 24.88
N LYS A 3 21.89 1.87 25.76
CA LYS A 3 22.51 2.55 26.91
C LYS A 3 23.40 3.75 26.55
N ARG A 4 24.05 3.73 25.37
CA ARG A 4 24.93 4.84 24.91
C ARG A 4 24.15 6.03 24.40
N LEU A 5 22.96 5.79 23.85
CA LEU A 5 22.12 6.80 23.25
C LEU A 5 20.92 7.19 24.11
N ASP A 6 20.81 6.57 25.29
CA ASP A 6 19.66 6.71 26.21
C ASP A 6 18.31 6.47 25.51
N ILE A 7 18.28 5.46 24.64
CA ILE A 7 17.06 5.05 23.93
C ILE A 7 16.51 3.78 24.57
N PRO A 8 15.29 3.83 25.13
CA PRO A 8 14.65 2.65 25.72
C PRO A 8 14.46 1.52 24.69
N LEU A 9 14.58 0.28 25.15
CA LEU A 9 14.29 -0.90 24.34
C LEU A 9 12.82 -1.31 24.49
N VAL A 10 12.26 -1.89 23.44
CA VAL A 10 11.00 -2.62 23.45
C VAL A 10 11.25 -4.02 22.91
N ALA A 11 10.63 -5.03 23.53
CA ALA A 11 10.74 -6.42 23.10
C ALA A 11 9.63 -6.78 22.12
N THR A 12 9.99 -7.47 21.03
CA THR A 12 9.06 -8.00 20.04
C THR A 12 9.43 -9.43 19.69
N ASN A 13 8.50 -10.21 19.12
CA ASN A 13 8.71 -11.61 18.76
C ASN A 13 8.59 -11.89 17.26
N ASP A 14 8.49 -10.87 16.38
CA ASP A 14 8.31 -11.08 14.95
C ASP A 14 7.17 -12.06 14.62
N VAL A 15 5.99 -11.84 15.22
CA VAL A 15 4.85 -12.77 15.16
C VAL A 15 4.32 -12.93 13.75
N HIS A 16 4.23 -14.18 13.28
CA HIS A 16 3.70 -14.54 11.96
C HIS A 16 2.47 -15.43 12.04
N TYR A 17 2.19 -16.06 13.17
CA TYR A 17 1.01 -16.90 13.42
C TYR A 17 0.60 -16.85 14.89
N LEU A 18 -0.62 -17.31 15.18
CA LEU A 18 -1.23 -17.10 16.48
C LEU A 18 -0.76 -18.14 17.53
N TYR A 19 -0.87 -19.41 17.21
CA TYR A 19 -0.50 -20.51 18.08
C TYR A 19 0.75 -21.23 17.58
N LYS A 20 1.50 -21.87 18.46
CA LYS A 20 2.74 -22.57 18.10
C LYS A 20 2.50 -23.68 17.07
N GLU A 21 1.37 -24.36 17.15
CA GLU A 21 0.93 -25.42 16.23
C GLU A 21 0.58 -24.90 14.82
N ASP A 22 0.31 -23.60 14.67
CA ASP A 22 0.01 -22.98 13.37
C ASP A 22 1.25 -22.84 12.46
N TYR A 23 2.42 -23.24 12.95
CA TYR A 23 3.66 -23.25 12.17
C TYR A 23 3.51 -23.97 10.82
N GLU A 24 2.83 -25.12 10.78
CA GLU A 24 2.63 -25.89 9.55
C GLU A 24 1.72 -25.15 8.56
N LEU A 25 0.68 -24.46 9.05
CA LEU A 25 -0.20 -23.64 8.22
C LEU A 25 0.57 -22.48 7.60
N GLN A 26 1.40 -21.82 8.38
CA GLN A 26 2.26 -20.72 7.90
C GLN A 26 3.24 -21.22 6.84
N ASP A 27 3.83 -22.40 7.01
CA ASP A 27 4.75 -23.01 6.08
C ASP A 27 4.06 -23.33 4.72
N VAL A 28 2.83 -23.84 4.76
CA VAL A 28 2.00 -24.06 3.55
C VAL A 28 1.66 -22.73 2.86
N LEU A 29 1.30 -21.67 3.62
CA LEU A 29 1.02 -20.36 3.07
C LEU A 29 2.24 -19.75 2.36
N MET A 30 3.43 -19.94 2.91
CA MET A 30 4.68 -19.53 2.27
C MET A 30 4.91 -20.27 0.94
N CYS A 31 4.60 -21.55 0.86
CA CYS A 31 4.66 -22.31 -0.39
C CYS A 31 3.72 -21.72 -1.45
N VAL A 32 2.48 -21.42 -1.09
CA VAL A 32 1.51 -20.78 -2.00
C VAL A 32 2.02 -19.42 -2.48
N GLN A 33 2.51 -18.59 -1.57
CA GLN A 33 3.02 -17.25 -1.90
C GLN A 33 4.23 -17.28 -2.85
N LEU A 34 5.10 -18.29 -2.70
CA LEU A 34 6.33 -18.43 -3.48
C LEU A 34 6.15 -19.29 -4.74
N GLY A 35 4.97 -19.84 -4.98
CA GLY A 35 4.72 -20.78 -6.08
C GLY A 35 5.56 -22.06 -5.97
N LYS A 36 5.82 -22.53 -4.75
CA LYS A 36 6.60 -23.72 -4.44
C LYS A 36 5.73 -24.83 -3.90
N THR A 37 6.20 -26.07 -3.99
CA THR A 37 5.56 -27.23 -3.32
C THR A 37 6.18 -27.44 -1.93
N TYR A 38 5.44 -28.11 -1.06
CA TYR A 38 5.89 -28.38 0.32
C TYR A 38 7.20 -29.20 0.37
N ASP A 39 7.37 -30.11 -0.60
CA ASP A 39 8.53 -31.00 -0.70
C ASP A 39 9.72 -30.39 -1.48
N ASP A 40 9.61 -29.14 -1.95
CA ASP A 40 10.70 -28.48 -2.67
C ASP A 40 11.86 -28.19 -1.68
N PRO A 41 13.06 -28.76 -1.92
CA PRO A 41 14.19 -28.60 -1.01
C PRO A 41 14.74 -27.17 -0.94
N ASP A 42 14.54 -26.38 -2.00
CA ASP A 42 15.11 -25.02 -2.14
C ASP A 42 14.08 -23.94 -1.77
N ARG A 43 12.96 -24.30 -1.14
CA ARG A 43 11.97 -23.31 -0.71
C ARG A 43 12.40 -22.57 0.55
N MET A 44 11.99 -21.31 0.68
CA MET A 44 12.09 -20.59 1.93
C MET A 44 11.13 -21.20 2.98
N LYS A 45 11.63 -21.39 4.19
CA LYS A 45 10.85 -21.81 5.38
C LYS A 45 11.47 -21.22 6.63
N PHE A 46 10.68 -21.11 7.69
CA PHE A 46 11.23 -20.77 8.99
C PHE A 46 12.02 -21.95 9.56
N GLU A 47 13.17 -21.65 10.15
CA GLU A 47 14.02 -22.66 10.77
C GLU A 47 13.52 -23.11 12.16
N THR A 48 12.63 -22.30 12.77
CA THR A 48 12.08 -22.55 14.10
C THR A 48 10.58 -22.32 14.16
N GLN A 49 9.92 -22.85 15.18
CA GLN A 49 8.48 -22.65 15.43
C GLN A 49 8.21 -21.52 16.42
N GLU A 50 9.13 -20.57 16.57
CA GLU A 50 9.10 -19.56 17.62
C GLU A 50 8.42 -18.24 17.25
N PHE A 51 7.86 -18.13 16.06
CA PHE A 51 7.22 -16.90 15.53
C PHE A 51 5.72 -16.79 15.85
N TYR A 52 5.25 -17.48 16.90
CA TYR A 52 3.88 -17.39 17.39
C TYR A 52 3.68 -16.25 18.39
N LEU A 53 2.43 -15.90 18.69
CA LEU A 53 2.09 -14.89 19.69
C LEU A 53 2.32 -15.47 21.10
N LYS A 54 3.48 -15.18 21.67
CA LYS A 54 3.88 -15.64 23.01
C LYS A 54 3.15 -14.89 24.11
N THR A 55 2.91 -15.57 25.22
CA THR A 55 2.51 -14.95 26.48
C THR A 55 3.65 -14.13 27.07
N TYR A 56 3.34 -13.32 28.10
CA TYR A 56 4.35 -12.54 28.80
C TYR A 56 5.43 -13.44 29.42
N GLU A 57 5.03 -14.55 30.05
CA GLU A 57 5.92 -15.53 30.68
C GLU A 57 6.84 -16.20 29.66
N GLU A 58 6.29 -16.62 28.51
CA GLU A 58 7.08 -17.19 27.42
C GLU A 58 8.08 -16.17 26.84
N MET A 59 7.70 -14.90 26.77
CA MET A 59 8.60 -13.84 26.35
C MET A 59 9.70 -13.57 27.38
N GLN A 60 9.41 -13.65 28.69
CA GLN A 60 10.44 -13.55 29.72
C GLN A 60 11.46 -14.69 29.65
N GLU A 61 10.99 -15.91 29.39
CA GLU A 61 11.87 -17.07 29.18
C GLU A 61 12.73 -16.94 27.95
N ALA A 62 12.18 -16.39 26.86
CA ALA A 62 12.90 -16.17 25.60
C ALA A 62 13.92 -15.02 25.67
N LEU A 63 13.67 -14.01 26.51
CA LEU A 63 14.47 -12.78 26.62
C LEU A 63 14.83 -12.47 28.08
N PRO A 64 15.59 -13.35 28.77
CA PRO A 64 15.93 -13.15 30.15
C PRO A 64 16.79 -11.88 30.36
N GLY A 65 16.44 -11.06 31.36
CA GLY A 65 17.13 -9.80 31.67
C GLY A 65 16.67 -8.61 30.83
N TYR A 66 15.55 -8.75 30.08
CA TYR A 66 14.92 -7.67 29.34
C TYR A 66 13.47 -7.39 29.77
N GLU A 67 13.14 -7.63 31.03
CA GLU A 67 11.80 -7.46 31.59
C GLU A 67 11.26 -6.03 31.39
N GLU A 68 12.11 -5.01 31.57
CA GLU A 68 11.74 -3.61 31.32
C GLU A 68 11.36 -3.36 29.84
N ALA A 69 11.93 -4.12 28.91
CA ALA A 69 11.61 -3.99 27.50
C ALA A 69 10.28 -4.67 27.15
N LEU A 70 9.89 -5.69 27.91
CA LEU A 70 8.56 -6.31 27.82
C LEU A 70 7.48 -5.37 28.38
N ASP A 71 7.69 -4.83 29.58
CA ASP A 71 6.76 -3.91 30.22
C ASP A 71 6.51 -2.65 29.37
N ARG A 72 7.52 -2.22 28.63
CA ARG A 72 7.43 -1.05 27.75
C ARG A 72 6.44 -1.24 26.58
N THR A 73 6.06 -2.47 26.25
CA THR A 73 4.99 -2.72 25.27
C THR A 73 3.66 -2.14 25.75
N LEU A 74 3.37 -2.21 27.05
CA LEU A 74 2.17 -1.61 27.65
C LEU A 74 2.25 -0.08 27.65
N GLU A 75 3.42 0.52 27.93
CA GLU A 75 3.60 1.97 27.83
C GLU A 75 3.33 2.49 26.40
N ILE A 76 3.73 1.71 25.38
CA ILE A 76 3.46 2.07 23.97
C ILE A 76 1.98 1.93 23.68
N ALA A 77 1.34 0.85 24.13
CA ALA A 77 -0.10 0.64 23.94
C ALA A 77 -0.92 1.78 24.58
N ASP A 78 -0.56 2.22 25.77
CA ASP A 78 -1.22 3.33 26.48
C ASP A 78 -1.08 4.68 25.75
N LYS A 79 -0.02 4.86 24.96
CA LYS A 79 0.18 6.06 24.12
C LYS A 79 -0.60 6.00 22.80
N CYS A 80 -1.02 4.81 22.37
CA CYS A 80 -1.70 4.58 21.08
C CYS A 80 -3.22 4.72 21.24
N ASN A 81 -3.69 5.94 21.52
CA ASN A 81 -5.11 6.27 21.62
C ASN A 81 -5.55 7.06 20.38
N VAL A 82 -5.65 6.40 19.22
CA VAL A 82 -6.06 7.02 17.97
C VAL A 82 -7.46 6.57 17.61
N PHE A 83 -8.36 7.52 17.49
CA PHE A 83 -9.70 7.31 16.94
C PHE A 83 -9.70 7.72 15.46
N ILE A 84 -9.78 6.73 14.57
CA ILE A 84 -10.01 7.01 13.15
C ILE A 84 -11.50 7.27 12.96
N LYS A 85 -11.81 8.51 12.58
CA LYS A 85 -13.19 8.92 12.29
C LYS A 85 -13.64 8.22 11.00
N THR A 86 -14.47 7.19 11.14
CA THR A 86 -15.05 6.50 9.98
C THR A 86 -16.57 6.57 10.06
N LYS A 87 -17.21 6.84 8.92
CA LYS A 87 -18.66 6.61 8.75
C LYS A 87 -18.83 5.61 7.61
N SER A 88 -19.31 4.40 7.90
CA SER A 88 -20.02 3.64 6.89
C SER A 88 -21.47 4.15 6.79
N LEU A 89 -22.06 4.14 5.61
CA LEU A 89 -23.48 4.50 5.42
C LEU A 89 -24.41 3.68 6.30
N ARG A 90 -24.04 2.46 6.63
CA ARG A 90 -24.77 1.54 7.48
C ARG A 90 -24.70 1.95 8.95
N GLU A 91 -23.52 2.33 9.43
CA GLU A 91 -23.31 2.82 10.80
C GLU A 91 -23.97 4.17 11.05
N ILE A 92 -24.07 5.02 10.02
CA ILE A 92 -24.85 6.26 10.08
C ILE A 92 -26.33 5.95 10.26
N ALA A 93 -26.87 4.98 9.53
CA ALA A 93 -28.26 4.56 9.60
C ALA A 93 -28.61 3.86 10.94
N GLU A 94 -27.66 3.14 11.54
CA GLU A 94 -27.80 2.36 12.77
C GLU A 94 -27.34 3.11 14.04
N GLY A 95 -26.93 4.39 13.95
CA GLY A 95 -26.57 5.23 15.10
C GLY A 95 -25.06 5.41 15.35
N GLY A 96 -24.21 4.96 14.43
CA GLY A 96 -22.76 5.18 14.47
C GLY A 96 -21.97 4.13 15.27
N ASN A 97 -20.66 4.20 15.19
CA ASN A 97 -19.77 3.33 15.96
C ASN A 97 -19.89 3.69 17.46
N ALA A 98 -20.31 2.73 18.28
CA ALA A 98 -20.55 2.92 19.71
C ALA A 98 -19.33 3.42 20.50
N ASN A 99 -18.12 3.25 19.94
CA ASN A 99 -16.84 3.63 20.56
C ASN A 99 -16.27 4.98 20.09
N VAL A 100 -16.95 5.66 19.16
CA VAL A 100 -16.52 6.97 18.65
C VAL A 100 -17.62 7.99 18.89
N PRO A 101 -17.35 9.13 19.55
CA PRO A 101 -18.33 10.19 19.73
C PRO A 101 -18.94 10.61 18.38
N LYS A 102 -20.25 10.90 18.36
CA LYS A 102 -20.98 11.24 17.11
C LYS A 102 -20.38 12.45 16.40
N GLU A 103 -19.90 13.43 17.16
CA GLU A 103 -19.23 14.64 16.68
C GLU A 103 -17.86 14.33 16.01
N ASP A 104 -17.28 13.19 16.34
CA ASP A 104 -15.98 12.78 15.84
C ASP A 104 -16.05 11.83 14.63
N GLN A 105 -17.25 11.45 14.20
CA GLN A 105 -17.43 10.60 13.03
C GLN A 105 -17.39 11.43 11.74
N LEU A 106 -16.45 11.12 10.85
CA LEU A 106 -16.37 11.74 9.53
C LEU A 106 -17.44 11.20 8.58
N GLY A 107 -17.97 12.06 7.72
CA GLY A 107 -18.83 11.65 6.62
C GLY A 107 -18.10 10.75 5.63
N ALA A 108 -18.74 9.67 5.18
CA ALA A 108 -18.18 8.73 4.19
C ALA A 108 -17.86 9.37 2.81
N THR A 109 -18.20 10.65 2.64
CA THR A 109 -18.05 11.38 1.37
C THR A 109 -16.96 12.45 1.38
N GLU A 110 -16.25 12.65 2.49
CA GLU A 110 -15.16 13.62 2.52
C GLU A 110 -13.88 12.99 1.98
N ASN A 111 -13.56 13.32 0.73
CA ASN A 111 -12.28 12.99 0.13
C ASN A 111 -11.28 14.06 0.55
N PHE A 112 -10.26 13.68 1.34
CA PHE A 112 -9.20 14.59 1.81
C PHE A 112 -8.05 14.76 0.82
N ILE A 113 -8.12 14.13 -0.36
CA ILE A 113 -7.12 14.34 -1.41
C ILE A 113 -7.32 15.76 -1.95
N PRO A 114 -6.28 16.62 -1.90
CA PRO A 114 -6.37 17.96 -2.45
C PRO A 114 -6.73 17.92 -3.93
N LYS A 115 -7.51 18.89 -4.39
CA LYS A 115 -7.78 19.03 -5.82
C LYS A 115 -6.52 19.53 -6.51
N TYR A 116 -6.13 18.86 -7.57
CA TYR A 116 -5.11 19.33 -8.49
C TYR A 116 -5.76 20.31 -9.49
N ILE A 117 -5.20 21.49 -9.63
CA ILE A 117 -5.70 22.53 -10.56
C ILE A 117 -4.64 22.74 -11.64
N PRO A 118 -4.86 22.21 -12.85
CA PRO A 118 -3.93 22.44 -13.96
C PRO A 118 -3.84 23.94 -14.32
N ASP A 119 -2.63 24.43 -14.58
CA ASP A 119 -2.40 25.82 -15.02
C ASP A 119 -2.97 26.09 -16.43
N THR A 120 -3.32 25.04 -17.17
CA THR A 120 -3.89 25.10 -18.51
C THR A 120 -5.37 25.47 -18.56
N GLY A 121 -6.06 25.46 -17.41
CA GLY A 121 -7.49 25.69 -17.29
C GLY A 121 -8.36 24.48 -17.66
N GLU A 122 -7.77 23.34 -17.95
CA GLU A 122 -8.44 22.05 -18.14
C GLU A 122 -8.97 21.52 -16.79
N SER A 123 -9.98 20.66 -16.82
CA SER A 123 -10.30 19.86 -15.64
C SER A 123 -9.18 18.86 -15.35
N SER A 124 -9.07 18.41 -14.10
CA SER A 124 -8.05 17.40 -13.70
C SER A 124 -8.12 16.15 -14.57
N PHE A 125 -9.34 15.68 -14.91
CA PHE A 125 -9.50 14.50 -15.75
C PHE A 125 -9.08 14.72 -17.21
N GLU A 126 -9.43 15.87 -17.81
CA GLU A 126 -8.99 16.23 -19.17
C GLU A 126 -7.47 16.33 -19.22
N PHE A 127 -6.86 16.93 -18.21
CA PHE A 127 -5.40 17.06 -18.14
C PHE A 127 -4.71 15.69 -18.00
N LEU A 128 -5.16 14.81 -17.10
CA LEU A 128 -4.62 13.45 -16.98
C LEU A 128 -4.80 12.64 -18.26
N SER A 129 -5.98 12.73 -18.88
CA SER A 129 -6.28 12.05 -20.14
C SER A 129 -5.33 12.50 -21.23
N ARG A 130 -5.13 13.81 -21.40
CA ARG A 130 -4.21 14.36 -22.40
C ARG A 130 -2.78 13.88 -22.16
N LEU A 131 -2.27 13.96 -20.93
CA LEU A 131 -0.94 13.45 -20.57
C LEU A 131 -0.76 11.97 -20.93
N ALA A 132 -1.79 11.16 -20.67
CA ALA A 132 -1.75 9.72 -20.94
C ALA A 132 -1.77 9.42 -22.45
N TRP A 133 -2.64 10.07 -23.23
CA TRP A 133 -2.71 9.88 -24.67
C TRP A 133 -1.47 10.40 -25.39
N GLU A 134 -0.97 11.59 -25.06
CA GLU A 134 0.30 12.12 -25.58
C GLU A 134 1.47 11.19 -25.24
N GLY A 135 1.44 10.62 -24.03
CA GLY A 135 2.44 9.64 -23.60
C GLY A 135 2.36 8.32 -24.34
N LEU A 136 1.17 7.85 -24.70
CA LEU A 136 0.99 6.66 -25.51
C LEU A 136 1.62 6.87 -26.90
N GLU A 137 1.34 8.02 -27.54
CA GLU A 137 1.92 8.37 -28.84
C GLU A 137 3.43 8.54 -28.79
N ARG A 138 3.96 9.06 -27.69
CA ARG A 138 5.41 9.24 -27.50
C ARG A 138 6.15 7.92 -27.28
N ASN A 139 5.52 6.97 -26.58
CA ASN A 139 6.20 5.75 -26.13
C ASN A 139 6.13 4.62 -27.17
N TYR A 140 5.20 4.67 -28.13
CA TYR A 140 5.00 3.59 -29.11
C TYR A 140 4.91 4.13 -30.54
N GLU A 141 5.77 3.62 -31.43
CA GLU A 141 5.74 3.95 -32.86
C GLU A 141 4.48 3.40 -33.54
N VAL A 142 4.03 2.21 -33.14
CA VAL A 142 2.80 1.57 -33.62
C VAL A 142 1.95 1.27 -32.39
N ILE A 143 0.73 1.78 -32.37
CA ILE A 143 -0.17 1.65 -31.24
C ILE A 143 -1.28 0.64 -31.61
N PRO A 144 -1.20 -0.60 -31.12
CA PRO A 144 -2.26 -1.59 -31.29
C PRO A 144 -3.58 -1.12 -30.67
N GLN A 145 -4.70 -1.61 -31.18
CA GLN A 145 -6.01 -1.22 -30.65
C GLN A 145 -6.16 -1.62 -29.18
N GLU A 146 -5.62 -2.76 -28.79
CA GLU A 146 -5.63 -3.25 -27.40
C GLU A 146 -4.97 -2.27 -26.40
N TYR A 147 -3.94 -1.51 -26.82
CA TYR A 147 -3.29 -0.49 -25.98
C TYR A 147 -4.20 0.72 -25.76
N LYS A 148 -4.92 1.13 -26.81
CA LYS A 148 -5.91 2.21 -26.74
C LYS A 148 -7.08 1.82 -25.84
N ASP A 149 -7.58 0.60 -26.00
CA ASP A 149 -8.70 0.07 -25.21
C ASP A 149 -8.30 -0.05 -23.73
N ARG A 150 -7.09 -0.52 -23.48
CA ARG A 150 -6.53 -0.62 -22.13
C ARG A 150 -6.36 0.76 -21.49
N LEU A 151 -5.78 1.73 -22.20
CA LEU A 151 -5.60 3.09 -21.70
C LEU A 151 -6.93 3.74 -21.35
N GLN A 152 -7.91 3.62 -22.22
CA GLN A 152 -9.24 4.18 -21.99
C GLN A 152 -9.93 3.53 -20.80
N MET A 153 -9.87 2.21 -20.70
CA MET A 153 -10.43 1.45 -19.57
C MET A 153 -9.81 1.89 -18.23
N GLU A 154 -8.49 2.06 -18.18
CA GLU A 154 -7.82 2.56 -16.97
C GLU A 154 -8.23 3.99 -16.63
N LEU A 155 -8.27 4.91 -17.59
CA LEU A 155 -8.73 6.30 -17.40
C LEU A 155 -10.15 6.34 -16.84
N ASP A 156 -11.07 5.58 -17.41
CA ASP A 156 -12.45 5.51 -16.96
C ASP A 156 -12.56 4.98 -15.53
N THR A 157 -11.77 3.96 -15.21
CA THR A 157 -11.73 3.37 -13.86
C THR A 157 -11.16 4.35 -12.84
N ILE A 158 -10.03 5.01 -13.15
CA ILE A 158 -9.40 6.03 -12.31
C ILE A 158 -10.38 7.19 -12.04
N HIS A 159 -11.10 7.63 -13.09
CA HIS A 159 -12.09 8.69 -12.96
C HIS A 159 -13.28 8.27 -12.11
N LYS A 160 -13.86 7.11 -12.37
CA LYS A 160 -15.01 6.56 -11.67
C LYS A 160 -14.75 6.39 -10.18
N LEU A 161 -13.53 5.97 -9.82
CA LEU A 161 -13.14 5.73 -8.43
C LEU A 161 -12.58 6.98 -7.71
N GLY A 162 -12.50 8.13 -8.40
CA GLY A 162 -12.06 9.40 -7.81
C GLY A 162 -10.55 9.49 -7.55
N TYR A 163 -9.71 8.76 -8.30
CA TYR A 163 -8.25 8.76 -8.14
C TYR A 163 -7.51 9.73 -9.08
N VAL A 164 -8.22 10.55 -9.85
CA VAL A 164 -7.61 11.49 -10.81
C VAL A 164 -6.62 12.43 -10.13
N GLU A 165 -7.02 13.07 -9.04
CA GLU A 165 -6.18 13.99 -8.28
C GLU A 165 -4.94 13.28 -7.69
N TYR A 166 -5.12 12.04 -7.23
CA TYR A 166 -4.00 11.23 -6.75
C TYR A 166 -2.93 11.03 -7.83
N PHE A 167 -3.35 10.64 -9.03
CA PHE A 167 -2.43 10.47 -10.17
C PHE A 167 -1.72 11.77 -10.52
N LEU A 168 -2.44 12.90 -10.54
CA LEU A 168 -1.86 14.19 -10.88
C LEU A 168 -0.90 14.73 -9.83
N ILE A 169 -1.19 14.54 -8.56
CA ILE A 169 -0.27 14.90 -7.46
C ILE A 169 1.01 14.08 -7.55
N VAL A 170 0.89 12.77 -7.81
CA VAL A 170 2.07 11.89 -7.99
C VAL A 170 2.85 12.30 -9.23
N TRP A 171 2.17 12.59 -10.33
CA TRP A 171 2.79 13.08 -11.55
C TRP A 171 3.56 14.38 -11.32
N ASP A 172 2.97 15.34 -10.62
CA ASP A 172 3.53 16.66 -10.38
C ASP A 172 4.88 16.59 -9.66
N TYR A 173 4.96 15.91 -8.52
CA TYR A 173 6.23 15.83 -7.79
C TYR A 173 7.28 14.97 -8.53
N ILE A 174 6.88 13.96 -9.30
CA ILE A 174 7.81 13.17 -10.13
C ILE A 174 8.33 14.02 -11.30
N ASN A 175 7.44 14.77 -11.95
CA ASN A 175 7.79 15.69 -13.02
C ASN A 175 8.71 16.80 -12.52
N PHE A 176 8.40 17.40 -11.36
CA PHE A 176 9.28 18.36 -10.70
C PHE A 176 10.68 17.78 -10.43
N ALA A 177 10.76 16.57 -9.90
CA ALA A 177 12.04 15.92 -9.63
C ALA A 177 12.87 15.76 -10.90
N ARG A 178 12.26 15.30 -12.00
CA ARG A 178 12.95 15.11 -13.29
C ARG A 178 13.41 16.43 -13.91
N GLN A 179 12.60 17.51 -13.80
CA GLN A 179 12.97 18.82 -14.31
C GLN A 179 14.10 19.48 -13.52
N ASN A 180 14.35 19.02 -12.30
CA ASN A 180 15.41 19.52 -11.43
C ASN A 180 16.57 18.54 -11.25
N ASP A 181 16.74 17.57 -12.18
CA ASP A 181 17.81 16.57 -12.16
C ASP A 181 17.86 15.74 -10.85
N ILE A 182 16.72 15.57 -10.19
CA ILE A 182 16.59 14.73 -9.00
C ILE A 182 16.30 13.30 -9.47
N PRO A 183 17.11 12.29 -9.09
CA PRO A 183 16.91 10.92 -9.50
C PRO A 183 15.56 10.36 -9.07
N VAL A 184 14.83 9.76 -10.01
CA VAL A 184 13.54 9.09 -9.76
C VAL A 184 13.67 7.64 -10.18
N GLY A 185 13.27 6.73 -9.29
CA GLY A 185 13.24 5.30 -9.61
C GLY A 185 12.19 4.94 -10.68
N PRO A 186 12.31 3.77 -11.32
CA PRO A 186 11.44 3.37 -12.43
C PRO A 186 9.99 3.09 -12.01
N GLY A 187 9.71 3.03 -10.74
CA GLY A 187 8.45 2.63 -10.15
C GLY A 187 8.60 1.45 -9.21
N ARG A 188 7.59 1.19 -8.39
CA ARG A 188 7.59 0.06 -7.45
C ARG A 188 6.18 -0.47 -7.22
N GLY A 189 6.09 -1.73 -6.76
CA GLY A 189 4.83 -2.36 -6.38
C GLY A 189 3.86 -2.51 -7.54
N SER A 190 2.57 -2.55 -7.23
CA SER A 190 1.50 -2.76 -8.20
C SER A 190 1.27 -1.59 -9.16
N GLY A 191 1.73 -0.37 -8.80
CA GLY A 191 1.61 0.81 -9.68
C GLY A 191 2.28 0.67 -11.04
N ALA A 192 3.30 -0.23 -11.14
CA ALA A 192 3.91 -0.60 -12.42
C ALA A 192 2.93 -1.29 -13.40
N GLY A 193 1.78 -1.78 -12.92
CA GLY A 193 0.73 -2.39 -13.74
C GLY A 193 -0.18 -1.40 -14.47
N SER A 194 -0.03 -0.08 -14.23
CA SER A 194 -0.86 0.95 -14.87
C SER A 194 -0.23 1.51 -16.14
N LEU A 195 -0.95 1.41 -17.26
CA LEU A 195 -0.57 2.02 -18.52
C LEU A 195 -0.73 3.55 -18.46
N VAL A 196 -1.73 4.07 -17.74
CA VAL A 196 -1.87 5.51 -17.49
C VAL A 196 -0.65 6.05 -16.75
N ALA A 197 -0.18 5.35 -15.70
CA ALA A 197 1.01 5.75 -14.96
C ALA A 197 2.29 5.72 -15.81
N TYR A 198 2.42 4.74 -16.69
CA TYR A 198 3.54 4.64 -17.63
C TYR A 198 3.49 5.76 -18.68
N CYS A 199 2.36 5.97 -19.34
CA CYS A 199 2.19 6.98 -20.37
C CYS A 199 2.31 8.41 -19.82
N SER A 200 1.79 8.70 -18.63
CA SER A 200 1.98 10.00 -17.97
C SER A 200 3.40 10.21 -17.43
N GLY A 201 4.23 9.17 -17.44
CA GLY A 201 5.61 9.24 -16.96
C GLY A 201 5.77 9.08 -15.44
N ILE A 202 4.74 8.68 -14.73
CA ILE A 202 4.83 8.33 -13.30
C ILE A 202 5.76 7.13 -13.12
N THR A 203 5.59 6.09 -13.95
CA THR A 203 6.47 4.92 -13.96
C THR A 203 7.28 4.85 -15.26
N GLN A 204 8.34 4.03 -15.25
CA GLN A 204 9.19 3.74 -16.42
C GLN A 204 9.12 2.25 -16.81
N VAL A 205 8.22 1.51 -16.20
CA VAL A 205 7.97 0.09 -16.50
C VAL A 205 6.77 0.01 -17.42
N ASP A 206 6.99 -0.54 -18.62
CA ASP A 206 5.93 -0.75 -19.59
C ASP A 206 5.06 -1.96 -19.20
N PRO A 207 3.81 -1.75 -18.77
CA PRO A 207 2.96 -2.85 -18.30
C PRO A 207 2.50 -3.77 -19.44
N MET A 208 2.46 -3.28 -20.67
CA MET A 208 2.04 -4.09 -21.84
C MET A 208 3.14 -5.06 -22.25
N LYS A 209 4.41 -4.62 -22.17
CA LYS A 209 5.58 -5.45 -22.49
C LYS A 209 5.78 -6.60 -21.51
N TYR A 210 5.37 -6.43 -20.26
CA TYR A 210 5.59 -7.40 -19.18
C TYR A 210 4.29 -8.08 -18.71
N ASP A 211 3.20 -7.94 -19.44
CA ASP A 211 1.88 -8.52 -19.14
C ASP A 211 1.41 -8.24 -17.71
N LEU A 212 1.59 -6.99 -17.24
CA LEU A 212 1.20 -6.58 -15.90
C LEU A 212 -0.27 -6.20 -15.83
N PHE A 213 -0.96 -6.65 -14.77
CA PHE A 213 -2.38 -6.43 -14.58
C PHE A 213 -2.66 -5.14 -13.80
N PHE A 214 -3.54 -4.29 -14.34
CA PHE A 214 -4.02 -3.07 -13.69
C PHE A 214 -4.85 -3.36 -12.43
N ASP A 215 -5.65 -4.43 -12.44
CA ASP A 215 -6.52 -4.80 -11.32
C ASP A 215 -5.76 -5.13 -10.03
N ARG A 216 -4.46 -5.44 -10.13
CA ARG A 216 -3.59 -5.58 -8.96
C ARG A 216 -3.23 -4.24 -8.31
N PHE A 217 -3.38 -3.15 -9.05
CA PHE A 217 -3.12 -1.78 -8.58
C PHE A 217 -4.40 -1.09 -8.14
N ILE A 218 -5.44 -1.12 -8.97
CA ILE A 218 -6.76 -0.55 -8.69
C ILE A 218 -7.81 -1.59 -9.07
N ASN A 219 -8.54 -2.07 -8.05
CA ASN A 219 -9.66 -2.96 -8.23
C ASN A 219 -10.97 -2.16 -8.09
N PRO A 220 -11.89 -2.18 -9.07
CA PRO A 220 -13.17 -1.51 -9.00
C PRO A 220 -14.23 -2.21 -8.12
N GLU A 221 -13.95 -3.42 -7.60
CA GLU A 221 -14.85 -4.20 -6.74
C GLU A 221 -14.75 -3.83 -5.26
#